data_d49ac98253bcfb94017f1a5ab26ffc5a
#
_entry.id   d49ac98253bcfb94017f1a5ab26ffc5a
#
_cell.length_a   1.000
_cell.length_b   1.000
_cell.length_c   1.000
_cell.angle_alpha   90.00
_cell.angle_beta   90.00
_cell.angle_gamma   90.00
#
_symmetry.space_group_name_H-M   'P 1'
#
loop_
_entity.id
_entity.type
_entity.pdbx_description
1 polymer ?
#
loop_
_entity_poly.entity_id
_entity_poly.type
_entity_poly.pdbx_seq_one_letter_code
_entity_poly.pdbx_strand_id
1 'polypeptide(L)'
;MFKKVILASLVVLSPFAYTTAAYSSGKTYNELVNSSEVLQAGTVIPSTLLTPVISDNMTTTIIAVVRQDIFDSVTGENLLIPAGSKLIGDPMTMNGRRIDVSFNRIIFPNGHSIDLPDYRAIDGIGYSGLKDKFTRHTWLKTRSILTGAIVAGLADGLTFNKSDRSDKNDSESAGTEAKKAAIAEIMNGINDMVRESNQELKPTGTVREGYQFNVILNTDIRIRPYVNN
;
A
#
# COMPACT_ATOMS: atom_id res chain seq x y z
N MET A 1 43.03 85.84 42.01
CA MET A 1 42.53 84.66 42.80
C MET A 1 41.64 83.83 41.89
N PHE A 2 42.18 82.84 41.15
CA PHE A 2 41.42 82.05 40.24
C PHE A 2 41.30 80.63 40.83
N LYS A 3 40.06 80.25 41.16
CA LYS A 3 39.74 78.90 41.58
C LYS A 3 39.57 77.98 40.33
N LYS A 4 40.48 77.01 40.24
CA LYS A 4 40.35 75.94 39.22
C LYS A 4 39.25 74.98 39.65
N VAL A 5 38.21 74.86 38.84
CA VAL A 5 37.17 73.81 38.98
C VAL A 5 37.64 72.60 38.16
N ILE A 6 37.96 71.52 38.84
CA ILE A 6 38.32 70.24 38.20
C ILE A 6 37.00 69.52 37.94
N LEU A 7 36.65 69.37 36.65
CA LEU A 7 35.52 68.59 36.24
C LEU A 7 35.95 67.09 36.14
N ALA A 8 35.50 66.27 37.10
CA ALA A 8 35.74 64.86 37.05
C ALA A 8 34.69 64.22 36.09
N SER A 9 35.19 63.73 34.93
CA SER A 9 34.34 62.97 34.00
C SER A 9 34.12 61.56 34.53
N LEU A 10 32.86 61.27 34.90
CA LEU A 10 32.39 59.97 35.32
C LEU A 10 32.20 59.09 34.04
N VAL A 11 33.13 58.20 33.81
CA VAL A 11 33.01 57.18 32.75
C VAL A 11 32.06 56.10 33.27
N VAL A 12 30.81 56.13 32.79
CA VAL A 12 29.86 55.08 33.03
C VAL A 12 30.23 53.89 32.15
N LEU A 13 30.88 52.88 32.73
CA LEU A 13 31.02 51.56 32.08
C LEU A 13 29.64 50.93 32.03
N SER A 14 29.02 50.96 30.87
CA SER A 14 27.83 50.15 30.63
C SER A 14 28.23 48.64 30.61
N PRO A 15 27.60 47.77 31.43
CA PRO A 15 27.85 46.34 31.28
C PRO A 15 27.33 45.91 29.90
N PHE A 16 28.23 45.49 29.06
CA PHE A 16 27.87 44.82 27.82
C PHE A 16 27.12 43.56 28.24
N ALA A 17 25.77 43.63 28.19
CA ALA A 17 24.93 42.45 28.33
C ALA A 17 25.19 41.56 27.11
N TYR A 18 26.02 40.55 27.30
CA TYR A 18 26.05 39.43 26.37
C TYR A 18 24.71 38.75 26.41
N THR A 19 23.83 39.14 25.54
CA THR A 19 22.65 38.31 25.23
C THR A 19 23.19 37.03 24.61
N THR A 20 23.38 36.01 25.44
CA THR A 20 23.45 34.66 24.92
C THR A 20 22.13 34.45 24.16
N ALA A 21 22.23 34.53 22.83
CA ALA A 21 21.15 34.11 21.97
C ALA A 21 20.82 32.70 22.45
N ALA A 22 19.66 32.56 23.12
CA ALA A 22 19.12 31.25 23.40
C ALA A 22 19.01 30.57 22.04
N TYR A 23 19.86 29.58 21.79
CA TYR A 23 19.78 28.74 20.63
C TYR A 23 18.39 28.11 20.70
N SER A 24 17.45 28.70 19.96
CA SER A 24 16.15 28.10 19.76
C SER A 24 16.45 26.74 19.14
N SER A 25 16.40 25.69 19.97
CA SER A 25 16.40 24.31 19.53
C SER A 25 15.21 24.18 18.58
N GLY A 26 15.42 24.63 17.34
CA GLY A 26 14.49 24.37 16.26
C GLY A 26 14.33 22.85 16.22
N LYS A 27 13.19 22.36 15.77
CA LYS A 27 12.73 20.96 15.63
C LYS A 27 13.68 20.01 14.85
N THR A 28 14.96 20.33 14.79
CA THR A 28 15.98 19.61 14.03
C THR A 28 16.72 18.55 14.84
N TYR A 29 16.61 18.59 16.15
CA TYR A 29 17.27 17.61 17.03
C TYR A 29 16.30 17.13 18.09
N ASN A 30 16.03 15.82 18.07
CA ASN A 30 15.21 15.14 19.07
C ASN A 30 16.13 14.48 20.09
N GLU A 31 16.15 14.97 21.31
CA GLU A 31 16.87 14.34 22.40
C GLU A 31 16.08 13.14 22.92
N LEU A 32 16.73 11.98 22.94
CA LEU A 32 16.14 10.76 23.48
C LEU A 32 16.16 10.77 24.99
N VAL A 33 15.00 10.83 25.61
CA VAL A 33 14.80 10.59 27.05
C VAL A 33 14.40 9.15 27.25
N ASN A 34 15.05 8.42 28.16
CA ASN A 34 14.87 6.98 28.41
C ASN A 34 15.17 6.10 27.17
N SER A 35 16.42 6.01 26.80
CA SER A 35 16.90 5.24 25.66
C SER A 35 16.56 3.75 25.71
N SER A 36 16.34 3.19 26.90
CA SER A 36 16.00 1.78 27.13
C SER A 36 14.57 1.38 26.72
N GLU A 37 13.72 2.35 26.41
CA GLU A 37 12.30 2.14 26.07
C GLU A 37 11.95 2.55 24.66
N VAL A 38 12.93 2.86 23.81
CA VAL A 38 12.69 3.48 22.50
C VAL A 38 13.07 2.54 21.36
N LEU A 39 12.12 2.36 20.45
CA LEU A 39 12.38 1.89 19.08
C LEU A 39 12.37 3.10 18.15
N GLN A 40 13.51 3.35 17.53
CA GLN A 40 13.66 4.48 16.60
C GLN A 40 13.03 4.20 15.25
N ALA A 41 12.64 5.26 14.56
CA ALA A 41 12.26 5.20 13.16
C ALA A 41 13.36 4.51 12.32
N GLY A 42 12.94 3.68 11.38
CA GLY A 42 13.85 2.82 10.63
C GLY A 42 14.03 1.42 11.23
N THR A 43 13.59 1.18 12.47
CA THR A 43 13.57 -0.18 13.04
C THR A 43 12.66 -1.07 12.21
N VAL A 44 13.12 -2.31 11.99
CA VAL A 44 12.42 -3.32 11.19
C VAL A 44 11.91 -4.42 12.12
N ILE A 45 10.63 -4.76 11.99
CA ILE A 45 9.99 -5.87 12.70
C ILE A 45 9.78 -7.04 11.74
N PRO A 46 10.65 -8.07 11.76
CA PRO A 46 10.49 -9.25 10.91
C PRO A 46 9.26 -10.05 11.31
N SER A 47 8.37 -10.30 10.38
CA SER A 47 7.06 -10.91 10.67
C SER A 47 6.69 -11.97 9.65
N THR A 48 5.76 -12.84 10.04
CA THR A 48 5.17 -13.87 9.19
C THR A 48 3.65 -13.75 9.24
N LEU A 49 3.03 -13.77 8.08
CA LEU A 49 1.59 -13.67 7.92
C LEU A 49 0.91 -14.95 8.41
N LEU A 50 -0.11 -14.82 9.27
CA LEU A 50 -0.92 -15.94 9.77
C LEU A 50 -2.25 -16.06 9.01
N THR A 51 -2.79 -14.95 8.52
CA THR A 51 -4.03 -14.92 7.74
C THR A 51 -3.73 -14.60 6.28
N PRO A 52 -4.33 -15.26 5.30
CA PRO A 52 -4.16 -14.90 3.90
C PRO A 52 -4.78 -13.55 3.60
N VAL A 53 -4.22 -12.81 2.65
CA VAL A 53 -4.74 -11.53 2.17
C VAL A 53 -5.11 -11.65 0.71
N ILE A 54 -6.34 -11.30 0.37
CA ILE A 54 -6.89 -11.37 -0.99
C ILE A 54 -7.36 -9.98 -1.39
N SER A 55 -6.95 -9.51 -2.57
CA SER A 55 -7.31 -8.17 -3.06
C SER A 55 -8.80 -7.96 -3.28
N ASP A 56 -9.56 -9.04 -3.46
CA ASP A 56 -11.01 -8.98 -3.68
C ASP A 56 -11.80 -8.79 -2.38
N ASN A 57 -11.14 -9.02 -1.23
CA ASN A 57 -11.72 -8.81 0.10
C ASN A 57 -10.75 -8.01 1.00
N MET A 58 -10.83 -6.69 0.92
CA MET A 58 -10.00 -5.75 1.68
C MET A 58 -10.58 -5.40 3.07
N THR A 59 -11.59 -6.15 3.54
CA THR A 59 -12.22 -5.89 4.85
C THR A 59 -11.78 -6.85 5.94
N THR A 60 -10.96 -7.84 5.61
CA THR A 60 -10.52 -8.86 6.56
C THR A 60 -9.35 -8.36 7.39
N THR A 61 -9.47 -8.42 8.71
CA THR A 61 -8.37 -8.12 9.62
C THR A 61 -7.20 -9.10 9.41
N ILE A 62 -6.02 -8.56 9.28
CA ILE A 62 -4.78 -9.30 9.05
C ILE A 62 -4.08 -9.55 10.36
N ILE A 63 -3.65 -10.78 10.56
CA ILE A 63 -2.86 -11.19 11.72
C ILE A 63 -1.51 -11.70 11.22
N ALA A 64 -0.45 -11.20 11.84
CA ALA A 64 0.91 -11.69 11.64
C ALA A 64 1.59 -11.99 12.99
N VAL A 65 2.67 -12.74 12.96
CA VAL A 65 3.49 -13.03 14.13
C VAL A 65 4.90 -12.50 13.93
N VAL A 66 5.45 -11.88 14.97
CA VAL A 66 6.84 -11.42 15.02
C VAL A 66 7.77 -12.62 15.12
N ARG A 67 8.79 -12.70 14.26
CA ARG A 67 9.69 -13.85 14.15
C ARG A 67 10.89 -13.80 15.08
N GLN A 68 11.33 -12.62 15.47
CA GLN A 68 12.56 -12.40 16.21
C GLN A 68 12.33 -11.42 17.35
N ASP A 69 13.11 -11.58 18.41
CA ASP A 69 13.15 -10.62 19.50
C ASP A 69 13.68 -9.26 19.01
N ILE A 70 13.03 -8.18 19.44
CA ILE A 70 13.40 -6.82 19.08
C ILE A 70 13.75 -6.08 20.35
N PHE A 71 14.98 -5.61 20.38
CA PHE A 71 15.58 -4.87 21.50
C PHE A 71 15.50 -3.37 21.23
N ASP A 72 15.69 -2.59 22.27
CA ASP A 72 15.78 -1.14 22.16
C ASP A 72 16.85 -0.70 21.15
N SER A 73 16.57 0.38 20.41
CA SER A 73 17.43 0.80 19.31
C SER A 73 18.75 1.46 19.74
N VAL A 74 18.88 1.84 21.01
CA VAL A 74 20.00 2.65 21.51
C VAL A 74 21.03 1.77 22.23
N THR A 75 20.60 0.95 23.18
CA THR A 75 21.52 0.09 23.97
C THR A 75 21.56 -1.32 23.43
N GLY A 76 20.46 -1.82 22.85
CA GLY A 76 20.33 -3.19 22.39
C GLY A 76 20.22 -4.22 23.53
N GLU A 77 20.00 -3.78 24.76
CA GLU A 77 20.00 -4.64 25.94
C GLU A 77 18.59 -5.01 26.42
N ASN A 78 17.61 -4.13 26.18
CA ASN A 78 16.25 -4.29 26.68
C ASN A 78 15.34 -4.89 25.62
N LEU A 79 14.77 -6.05 25.90
CA LEU A 79 13.78 -6.67 25.06
C LEU A 79 12.49 -5.86 25.09
N LEU A 80 12.07 -5.31 23.94
CA LEU A 80 10.85 -4.53 23.82
C LEU A 80 9.72 -5.31 23.16
N ILE A 81 10.01 -6.04 22.07
CA ILE A 81 9.01 -6.87 21.40
C ILE A 81 9.54 -8.30 21.31
N PRO A 82 9.04 -9.23 22.11
CA PRO A 82 9.45 -10.63 22.03
C PRO A 82 8.93 -11.29 20.74
N ALA A 83 9.68 -12.28 20.26
CA ALA A 83 9.21 -13.20 19.25
C ALA A 83 7.90 -13.86 19.69
N GLY A 84 7.00 -14.14 18.75
CA GLY A 84 5.67 -14.64 19.05
C GLY A 84 4.62 -13.57 19.35
N SER A 85 5.01 -12.29 19.45
CA SER A 85 4.05 -11.18 19.50
C SER A 85 3.21 -11.15 18.24
N LYS A 86 1.92 -10.81 18.37
CA LYS A 86 0.98 -10.74 17.24
C LYS A 86 0.83 -9.31 16.78
N LEU A 87 0.93 -9.10 15.47
CA LEU A 87 0.61 -7.86 14.80
C LEU A 87 -0.80 -7.95 14.24
N ILE A 88 -1.61 -6.94 14.48
CA ILE A 88 -2.95 -6.79 13.93
C ILE A 88 -2.95 -5.59 13.00
N GLY A 89 -3.58 -5.75 11.83
CA GLY A 89 -3.66 -4.71 10.82
C GLY A 89 -4.73 -4.97 9.79
N ASP A 90 -4.78 -4.09 8.81
CA ASP A 90 -5.79 -4.10 7.78
C ASP A 90 -5.16 -3.95 6.39
N PRO A 91 -5.74 -4.58 5.35
CA PRO A 91 -5.34 -4.34 3.98
C PRO A 91 -5.83 -2.96 3.55
N MET A 92 -4.99 -2.18 2.87
CA MET A 92 -5.32 -0.82 2.45
C MET A 92 -5.75 -0.75 1.00
N THR A 93 -4.86 -1.12 0.09
CA THR A 93 -5.10 -1.02 -1.36
C THR A 93 -4.20 -1.98 -2.11
N MET A 94 -4.61 -2.29 -3.34
CA MET A 94 -3.77 -3.04 -4.27
C MET A 94 -3.17 -2.09 -5.30
N ASN A 95 -1.84 -1.96 -5.29
CA ASN A 95 -1.07 -1.19 -6.26
C ASN A 95 -0.37 -2.12 -7.24
N GLY A 96 -0.88 -2.20 -8.46
CA GLY A 96 -0.35 -3.09 -9.49
C GLY A 96 -0.46 -4.56 -9.11
N ARG A 97 0.61 -5.14 -8.58
CA ARG A 97 0.69 -6.55 -8.15
C ARG A 97 1.00 -6.71 -6.66
N ARG A 98 0.93 -5.62 -5.90
CA ARG A 98 1.25 -5.59 -4.48
C ARG A 98 0.03 -5.18 -3.70
N ILE A 99 -0.16 -5.79 -2.54
CA ILE A 99 -1.21 -5.44 -1.59
C ILE A 99 -0.53 -4.67 -0.47
N ASP A 100 -0.91 -3.42 -0.30
CA ASP A 100 -0.46 -2.60 0.81
C ASP A 100 -1.22 -3.01 2.07
N VAL A 101 -0.46 -3.24 3.15
CA VAL A 101 -0.97 -3.66 4.45
C VAL A 101 -0.43 -2.71 5.50
N SER A 102 -1.28 -2.30 6.41
CA SER A 102 -0.96 -1.46 7.55
C SER A 102 -1.21 -2.22 8.85
N PHE A 103 -0.30 -2.07 9.82
CA PHE A 103 -0.42 -2.67 11.14
C PHE A 103 -0.63 -1.57 12.18
N ASN A 104 -1.71 -1.70 12.95
CA ASN A 104 -2.16 -0.69 13.91
C ASN A 104 -2.10 -1.17 15.38
N ARG A 105 -1.78 -2.44 15.64
CA ARG A 105 -1.68 -2.97 17.01
C ARG A 105 -0.70 -4.11 17.11
N ILE A 106 0.02 -4.15 18.24
CA ILE A 106 0.82 -5.29 18.71
C ILE A 106 0.18 -5.87 19.97
N ILE A 107 0.10 -7.20 20.05
CA ILE A 107 -0.27 -7.94 21.26
C ILE A 107 0.91 -8.81 21.63
N PHE A 108 1.41 -8.63 22.85
CA PHE A 108 2.51 -9.41 23.41
C PHE A 108 2.06 -10.78 23.94
N PRO A 109 2.97 -11.76 24.09
CA PRO A 109 2.63 -13.06 24.64
C PRO A 109 2.04 -13.02 26.06
N ASN A 110 2.39 -12.02 26.87
CA ASN A 110 1.82 -11.80 28.20
C ASN A 110 0.42 -11.15 28.20
N GLY A 111 -0.19 -10.92 27.02
CA GLY A 111 -1.52 -10.34 26.87
C GLY A 111 -1.57 -8.80 26.85
N HIS A 112 -0.45 -8.11 27.12
CA HIS A 112 -0.41 -6.66 26.96
C HIS A 112 -0.48 -6.28 25.48
N SER A 113 -0.99 -5.09 25.18
CA SER A 113 -1.07 -4.60 23.80
C SER A 113 -0.69 -3.13 23.71
N ILE A 114 -0.22 -2.74 22.54
CA ILE A 114 0.14 -1.36 22.19
C ILE A 114 -0.47 -1.03 20.84
N ASP A 115 -1.06 0.15 20.73
CA ASP A 115 -1.53 0.70 19.46
C ASP A 115 -0.36 1.31 18.69
N LEU A 116 -0.31 1.05 17.40
CA LEU A 116 0.72 1.53 16.48
C LEU A 116 0.16 2.60 15.54
N PRO A 117 0.97 3.57 15.11
CA PRO A 117 0.54 4.59 14.15
C PRO A 117 0.60 4.05 12.70
N ASP A 118 -0.19 3.02 12.38
CA ASP A 118 -0.36 2.49 11.02
C ASP A 118 0.95 2.21 10.26
N TYR A 119 1.80 1.36 10.81
CA TYR A 119 3.06 1.00 10.19
C TYR A 119 2.87 0.07 8.99
N ARG A 120 3.55 0.39 7.90
CA ARG A 120 3.39 -0.33 6.63
C ARG A 120 4.25 -1.58 6.55
N ALA A 121 3.68 -2.60 5.91
CA ALA A 121 4.42 -3.79 5.52
C ALA A 121 5.29 -3.49 4.29
N ILE A 122 6.52 -4.02 4.34
CA ILE A 122 7.45 -4.09 3.23
C ILE A 122 7.81 -5.54 2.95
N ASP A 123 8.16 -5.87 1.73
CA ASP A 123 8.64 -7.22 1.41
C ASP A 123 10.10 -7.44 1.88
N GLY A 124 10.61 -8.66 1.71
CA GLY A 124 11.97 -9.02 2.14
C GLY A 124 13.09 -8.22 1.45
N ILE A 125 12.80 -7.54 0.34
CA ILE A 125 13.76 -6.71 -0.41
C ILE A 125 13.50 -5.20 -0.25
N GLY A 126 12.56 -4.81 0.64
CA GLY A 126 12.33 -3.42 1.03
C GLY A 126 11.28 -2.66 0.21
N TYR A 127 10.57 -3.29 -0.72
CA TYR A 127 9.48 -2.62 -1.44
C TYR A 127 8.21 -2.57 -0.60
N SER A 128 7.51 -1.44 -0.65
CA SER A 128 6.19 -1.29 -0.03
C SER A 128 5.18 -2.30 -0.59
N GLY A 129 4.34 -2.83 0.31
CA GLY A 129 3.31 -3.80 0.00
C GLY A 129 3.84 -5.22 -0.21
N LEU A 130 2.96 -6.19 -0.03
CA LEU A 130 3.23 -7.61 -0.11
C LEU A 130 2.93 -8.14 -1.52
N LYS A 131 3.76 -9.04 -2.03
CA LYS A 131 3.60 -9.65 -3.36
C LYS A 131 3.90 -11.14 -3.29
N ASP A 132 2.89 -11.96 -3.55
CA ASP A 132 3.03 -13.42 -3.66
C ASP A 132 2.41 -13.91 -4.98
N LYS A 133 1.17 -14.31 -4.99
CA LYS A 133 0.46 -14.79 -6.19
C LYS A 133 -0.36 -13.67 -6.82
N PHE A 134 -0.35 -13.62 -8.14
CA PHE A 134 -1.10 -12.65 -8.91
C PHE A 134 -1.74 -13.31 -10.12
N THR A 135 -3.06 -13.29 -10.18
CA THR A 135 -3.85 -13.88 -11.27
C THR A 135 -4.49 -12.78 -12.09
N ARG A 136 -4.24 -12.77 -13.39
CA ARG A 136 -4.81 -11.79 -14.33
C ARG A 136 -6.11 -12.22 -14.95
N HIS A 137 -6.58 -13.44 -14.71
CA HIS A 137 -7.74 -14.05 -15.39
C HIS A 137 -7.68 -13.95 -16.93
N THR A 138 -6.47 -13.93 -17.51
CA THR A 138 -6.21 -13.71 -18.94
C THR A 138 -6.89 -14.77 -19.79
N TRP A 139 -7.00 -16.00 -19.29
CA TRP A 139 -7.68 -17.08 -19.99
C TRP A 139 -9.17 -16.79 -20.25
N LEU A 140 -9.86 -16.23 -19.25
CA LEU A 140 -11.28 -15.85 -19.40
C LEU A 140 -11.43 -14.70 -20.42
N LYS A 141 -10.53 -13.73 -20.41
CA LYS A 141 -10.50 -12.65 -21.41
C LYS A 141 -10.24 -13.19 -22.83
N THR A 142 -9.27 -14.07 -22.98
CA THR A 142 -8.94 -14.68 -24.28
C THR A 142 -10.10 -15.52 -24.79
N ARG A 143 -10.78 -16.28 -23.93
CA ARG A 143 -11.94 -17.09 -24.30
C ARG A 143 -13.10 -16.22 -24.82
N SER A 144 -13.42 -15.12 -24.17
CA SER A 144 -14.51 -14.23 -24.60
C SER A 144 -14.20 -13.56 -25.94
N ILE A 145 -12.96 -13.13 -26.17
CA ILE A 145 -12.49 -12.58 -27.45
C ILE A 145 -12.58 -13.65 -28.56
N LEU A 146 -12.14 -14.86 -28.29
CA LEU A 146 -12.15 -15.94 -29.28
C LEU A 146 -13.60 -16.32 -29.63
N THR A 147 -14.52 -16.39 -28.66
CA THR A 147 -15.94 -16.66 -28.92
C THR A 147 -16.55 -15.55 -29.80
N GLY A 148 -16.26 -14.28 -29.49
CA GLY A 148 -16.71 -13.14 -30.30
C GLY A 148 -16.15 -13.19 -31.73
N ALA A 149 -14.87 -13.54 -31.92
CA ALA A 149 -14.25 -13.66 -33.23
C ALA A 149 -14.86 -14.80 -34.09
N ILE A 150 -15.22 -15.93 -33.47
CA ILE A 150 -15.88 -17.05 -34.16
C ILE A 150 -17.28 -16.63 -34.62
N VAL A 151 -18.05 -15.96 -33.78
CA VAL A 151 -19.39 -15.48 -34.12
C VAL A 151 -19.33 -14.44 -35.23
N ALA A 152 -18.37 -13.49 -35.16
CA ALA A 152 -18.14 -12.51 -36.21
C ALA A 152 -17.75 -13.15 -37.56
N GLY A 153 -16.86 -14.15 -37.51
CA GLY A 153 -16.45 -14.88 -38.71
C GLY A 153 -17.58 -15.69 -39.35
N LEU A 154 -18.48 -16.27 -38.54
CA LEU A 154 -19.67 -16.96 -39.04
C LEU A 154 -20.67 -15.96 -39.65
N ALA A 155 -20.83 -14.76 -39.06
CA ALA A 155 -21.67 -13.71 -39.62
C ALA A 155 -21.15 -13.24 -41.00
N ASP A 156 -19.83 -13.06 -41.15
CA ASP A 156 -19.17 -12.75 -42.42
C ASP A 156 -19.33 -13.88 -43.44
N GLY A 157 -19.12 -15.13 -43.03
CA GLY A 157 -19.30 -16.29 -43.90
C GLY A 157 -20.71 -16.46 -44.47
N LEU A 158 -21.72 -16.02 -43.70
CA LEU A 158 -23.13 -16.00 -44.17
C LEU A 158 -23.38 -14.88 -45.19
N THR A 159 -22.55 -13.84 -45.22
CA THR A 159 -22.70 -12.72 -46.19
C THR A 159 -21.90 -12.98 -47.48
N PHE A 160 -20.76 -13.73 -47.42
CA PHE A 160 -19.91 -13.98 -48.59
C PHE A 160 -20.40 -15.10 -49.54
N ASN A 161 -21.42 -15.88 -49.17
CA ASN A 161 -21.89 -17.00 -50.01
C ASN A 161 -22.92 -16.59 -51.07
N LYS A 162 -22.99 -15.29 -51.42
CA LYS A 162 -23.91 -14.79 -52.46
C LYS A 162 -23.31 -13.77 -53.44
N SER A 163 -22.08 -14.00 -53.84
CA SER A 163 -21.49 -13.17 -54.90
C SER A 163 -21.12 -13.97 -56.19
N ASP A 164 -21.98 -14.92 -56.59
CA ASP A 164 -21.93 -15.44 -57.95
C ASP A 164 -23.32 -15.92 -58.39
N ARG A 165 -24.13 -14.98 -58.78
CA ARG A 165 -25.06 -15.09 -59.93
C ARG A 165 -25.87 -13.79 -60.04
N SER A 166 -25.54 -13.08 -61.14
CA SER A 166 -26.32 -11.96 -61.61
C SER A 166 -27.76 -12.45 -61.94
N ASP A 167 -28.75 -11.81 -61.27
CA ASP A 167 -29.96 -11.44 -61.97
C ASP A 167 -30.71 -10.34 -61.16
N LYS A 168 -31.11 -9.32 -61.88
CA LYS A 168 -31.73 -8.13 -61.39
C LYS A 168 -33.19 -8.42 -60.98
N ASN A 169 -33.58 -8.15 -59.75
CA ASN A 169 -34.95 -7.75 -59.38
C ASN A 169 -34.93 -7.00 -58.00
N ASP A 170 -35.61 -5.86 -57.97
CA ASP A 170 -35.62 -4.85 -56.92
C ASP A 170 -36.29 -5.19 -55.57
N SER A 171 -36.49 -6.44 -55.25
CA SER A 171 -37.04 -6.89 -53.97
C SER A 171 -36.04 -7.42 -52.97
N GLU A 172 -34.71 -7.35 -53.26
CA GLU A 172 -33.62 -7.90 -52.47
C GLU A 172 -33.05 -6.92 -51.41
N SER A 173 -33.40 -5.65 -51.49
CA SER A 173 -32.88 -4.58 -50.66
C SER A 173 -33.31 -4.72 -49.18
N ALA A 174 -34.55 -4.99 -48.88
CA ALA A 174 -35.10 -5.04 -47.52
C ALA A 174 -34.56 -6.24 -46.71
N GLY A 175 -34.38 -7.41 -47.36
CA GLY A 175 -33.84 -8.58 -46.70
C GLY A 175 -32.36 -8.47 -46.37
N THR A 176 -31.59 -7.76 -47.17
CA THR A 176 -30.16 -7.52 -46.97
C THR A 176 -29.91 -6.48 -45.86
N GLU A 177 -30.73 -5.47 -45.81
CA GLU A 177 -30.71 -4.43 -44.76
C GLU A 177 -31.09 -5.01 -43.38
N ALA A 178 -32.14 -5.87 -43.31
CA ALA A 178 -32.56 -6.55 -42.09
C ALA A 178 -31.44 -7.50 -41.57
N LYS A 179 -30.72 -8.20 -42.47
CA LYS A 179 -29.59 -9.05 -42.10
C LYS A 179 -28.42 -8.24 -41.60
N LYS A 180 -28.09 -7.10 -42.23
CA LYS A 180 -27.01 -6.22 -41.74
C LYS A 180 -27.36 -5.64 -40.39
N ALA A 181 -28.61 -5.22 -40.16
CA ALA A 181 -29.06 -4.72 -38.88
C ALA A 181 -28.96 -5.79 -37.78
N ALA A 182 -29.39 -7.04 -38.04
CA ALA A 182 -29.27 -8.15 -37.12
C ALA A 182 -27.80 -8.51 -36.78
N ILE A 183 -26.91 -8.47 -37.78
CA ILE A 183 -25.46 -8.67 -37.55
C ILE A 183 -24.90 -7.55 -36.70
N ALA A 184 -25.25 -6.29 -36.97
CA ALA A 184 -24.81 -5.15 -36.18
C ALA A 184 -25.27 -5.24 -34.73
N GLU A 185 -26.50 -5.69 -34.46
CA GLU A 185 -27.04 -5.88 -33.13
C GLU A 185 -26.32 -7.01 -32.38
N ILE A 186 -26.03 -8.12 -33.04
CA ILE A 186 -25.21 -9.22 -32.47
C ILE A 186 -23.80 -8.72 -32.15
N MET A 187 -23.18 -7.97 -33.03
CA MET A 187 -21.84 -7.39 -32.81
C MET A 187 -21.82 -6.39 -31.64
N ASN A 188 -22.86 -5.58 -31.50
CA ASN A 188 -22.99 -4.68 -30.35
C ASN A 188 -23.18 -5.47 -29.06
N GLY A 189 -24.05 -6.48 -29.03
CA GLY A 189 -24.24 -7.36 -27.88
C GLY A 189 -22.93 -8.08 -27.45
N ILE A 190 -22.14 -8.54 -28.42
CA ILE A 190 -20.82 -9.14 -28.14
C ILE A 190 -19.86 -8.10 -27.57
N ASN A 191 -19.82 -6.88 -28.13
CA ASN A 191 -18.97 -5.82 -27.61
C ASN A 191 -19.34 -5.42 -26.18
N ASP A 192 -20.63 -5.37 -25.88
CA ASP A 192 -21.11 -5.06 -24.53
C ASP A 192 -20.78 -6.19 -23.56
N MET A 193 -20.97 -7.44 -23.93
CA MET A 193 -20.57 -8.62 -23.14
C MET A 193 -19.03 -8.64 -22.89
N VAL A 194 -18.23 -8.29 -23.88
CA VAL A 194 -16.75 -8.19 -23.74
C VAL A 194 -16.36 -7.03 -22.81
N ARG A 195 -17.05 -5.90 -22.90
CA ARG A 195 -16.84 -4.75 -22.00
C ARG A 195 -17.20 -5.11 -20.57
N GLU A 196 -18.35 -5.68 -20.34
CA GLU A 196 -18.83 -6.11 -19.03
C GLU A 196 -17.91 -7.17 -18.41
N SER A 197 -17.53 -8.19 -19.16
CA SER A 197 -16.55 -9.21 -18.75
C SER A 197 -15.17 -8.59 -18.43
N ASN A 198 -14.73 -7.56 -19.15
CA ASN A 198 -13.48 -6.87 -18.88
C ASN A 198 -13.53 -5.99 -17.63
N GLN A 199 -14.69 -5.46 -17.26
CA GLN A 199 -14.88 -4.66 -16.04
C GLN A 199 -14.97 -5.56 -14.80
N GLU A 200 -15.61 -6.72 -14.89
CA GLU A 200 -15.74 -7.65 -13.78
C GLU A 200 -14.45 -8.43 -13.47
N LEU A 201 -13.64 -8.71 -14.49
CA LEU A 201 -12.39 -9.46 -14.33
C LEU A 201 -11.24 -8.59 -13.86
N LYS A 202 -11.34 -8.09 -12.61
CA LYS A 202 -10.21 -7.42 -11.97
C LYS A 202 -9.10 -8.43 -11.68
N PRO A 203 -7.83 -8.04 -11.84
CA PRO A 203 -6.73 -8.91 -11.46
C PRO A 203 -6.74 -9.13 -9.94
N THR A 204 -6.64 -10.38 -9.52
CA THR A 204 -6.62 -10.75 -8.09
C THR A 204 -5.20 -10.98 -7.62
N GLY A 205 -4.81 -10.28 -6.56
CA GLY A 205 -3.61 -10.54 -5.79
C GLY A 205 -3.94 -11.37 -4.56
N THR A 206 -3.13 -12.38 -4.28
CA THR A 206 -3.25 -13.21 -3.08
C THR A 206 -1.90 -13.33 -2.42
N VAL A 207 -1.83 -12.99 -1.13
CA VAL A 207 -0.67 -13.27 -0.26
C VAL A 207 -1.09 -14.37 0.69
N ARG A 208 -0.37 -15.50 0.64
CA ARG A 208 -0.71 -16.70 1.44
C ARG A 208 -0.23 -16.56 2.88
N GLU A 209 -0.84 -17.33 3.77
CA GLU A 209 -0.30 -17.57 5.10
C GLU A 209 1.15 -18.11 5.02
N GLY A 210 1.96 -17.83 6.02
CA GLY A 210 3.37 -18.17 6.04
C GLY A 210 4.28 -17.22 5.22
N TYR A 211 3.71 -16.22 4.53
CA TYR A 211 4.51 -15.22 3.82
C TYR A 211 5.34 -14.39 4.79
N GLN A 212 6.65 -14.32 4.54
CA GLN A 212 7.59 -13.55 5.36
C GLN A 212 7.75 -12.13 4.81
N PHE A 213 7.64 -11.17 5.70
CA PHE A 213 7.74 -9.76 5.38
C PHE A 213 8.30 -8.99 6.58
N ASN A 214 8.47 -7.71 6.42
CA ASN A 214 8.94 -6.82 7.46
C ASN A 214 7.95 -5.68 7.66
N VAL A 215 7.85 -5.17 8.89
CA VAL A 215 7.14 -3.92 9.19
C VAL A 215 8.19 -2.89 9.53
N ILE A 216 8.15 -1.73 8.90
CA ILE A 216 9.10 -0.63 9.14
C ILE A 216 8.45 0.46 9.98
N LEU A 217 9.16 0.89 11.01
CA LEU A 217 8.76 2.03 11.83
C LEU A 217 9.16 3.32 11.10
N ASN A 218 8.19 4.21 10.89
CA ASN A 218 8.42 5.54 10.31
C ASN A 218 8.48 6.65 11.37
N THR A 219 8.19 6.32 12.63
CA THR A 219 8.26 7.22 13.79
C THR A 219 8.84 6.48 14.99
N ASP A 220 9.45 7.22 15.91
CA ASP A 220 9.93 6.67 17.17
C ASP A 220 8.74 6.26 18.03
N ILE A 221 8.82 5.08 18.63
CA ILE A 221 7.81 4.60 19.60
C ILE A 221 8.47 4.23 20.93
N ARG A 222 7.74 4.46 22.00
CA ARG A 222 8.15 4.06 23.34
C ARG A 222 7.39 2.83 23.78
N ILE A 223 8.12 1.81 24.15
CA ILE A 223 7.59 0.53 24.61
C ILE A 223 8.31 0.18 25.91
N ARG A 224 7.56 -0.12 26.96
CA ARG A 224 8.18 -0.61 28.20
C ARG A 224 8.87 -1.94 27.94
N PRO A 225 10.03 -2.18 28.57
CA PRO A 225 10.72 -3.47 28.48
C PRO A 225 9.77 -4.63 28.83
N TYR A 226 9.83 -5.66 27.99
CA TYR A 226 8.99 -6.83 28.16
C TYR A 226 9.40 -7.61 29.41
N VAL A 227 8.44 -7.89 30.28
CA VAL A 227 8.61 -8.75 31.46
C VAL A 227 7.73 -9.97 31.28
N ASN A 228 8.33 -11.13 31.36
CA ASN A 228 7.60 -12.39 31.32
C ASN A 228 7.02 -12.63 32.73
N ASN A 229 5.72 -12.47 32.88
CA ASN A 229 5.01 -12.73 34.15
C ASN A 229 4.68 -14.23 34.27
#